data_9302cca7eb8e7b246554f83670fac305
#
_entry.id   9302cca7eb8e7b246554f83670fac305
#
_cell.length_a   1.000
_cell.length_b   1.000
_cell.length_c   1.000
_cell.angle_alpha   90.00
_cell.angle_beta   90.00
_cell.angle_gamma   90.00
#
_symmetry.space_group_name_H-M   'P 1'
#
loop_
_entity.id
_entity.type
_entity.pdbx_description
1 polymer ?
#
loop_
_entity_poly.entity_id
_entity_poly.type
_entity_poly.pdbx_seq_one_letter_code
_entity_poly.pdbx_strand_id
1 'polypeptide(L)'
;TSPQRKVAVNAPTVKALISSMQHHHPYTRAIKEGSVQAGANLDIAQSAFDPFVEQNSFSRVTGYYHGTSLQQRVVKPIEDYNASVFTEYRITNGDFPVYEQEYETLSAGEASIGIAFSLLKGRDTDKRRMGVENARLDFQAWQAEANELLNSFIYKGLSDYLIWYESALQVQALESLLATVSERENAIATRVKQGDLAQIALTEFRANVLQQTLLVEKLKQKRDGYAHALSYYLRDSNGNIIDLRHATLAPND
;
A
#
# COMPACT_ATOMS: atom_id res chain seq x y z
N THR A 1 -5.14 34.83 -11.94
CA THR A 1 -4.78 33.58 -12.65
C THR A 1 -3.47 33.79 -13.37
N SER A 2 -2.34 33.47 -12.71
CA SER A 2 -1.03 33.51 -13.33
C SER A 2 -0.92 32.38 -14.38
N PRO A 3 -0.36 32.63 -15.57
CA PRO A 3 -0.08 31.61 -16.54
C PRO A 3 1.03 30.71 -16.00
N GLN A 4 0.70 29.47 -15.70
CA GLN A 4 1.70 28.46 -15.37
C GLN A 4 2.63 28.30 -16.58
N ARG A 5 3.91 28.62 -16.36
CA ARG A 5 5.00 28.45 -17.31
C ARG A 5 5.05 26.95 -17.66
N LYS A 6 4.66 26.58 -18.88
CA LYS A 6 4.80 25.24 -19.41
C LYS A 6 6.30 24.89 -19.43
N VAL A 7 6.78 24.20 -18.42
CA VAL A 7 8.12 23.60 -18.45
C VAL A 7 7.99 22.38 -19.35
N ALA A 8 8.74 22.33 -20.43
CA ALA A 8 8.86 21.13 -21.25
C ALA A 8 9.45 20.04 -20.36
N VAL A 9 8.64 19.03 -20.05
CA VAL A 9 9.09 17.87 -19.29
C VAL A 9 9.63 16.88 -20.31
N ASN A 10 10.92 16.51 -20.18
CA ASN A 10 11.48 15.44 -20.98
C ASN A 10 10.78 14.12 -20.64
N ALA A 11 10.67 13.22 -21.60
CA ALA A 11 10.17 11.88 -21.38
C ALA A 11 10.88 11.22 -20.20
N PRO A 12 10.16 10.63 -19.25
CA PRO A 12 10.78 9.93 -18.15
C PRO A 12 11.49 8.67 -18.69
N THR A 13 12.67 8.38 -18.19
CA THR A 13 13.30 7.08 -18.46
C THR A 13 12.56 5.98 -17.71
N VAL A 14 12.60 4.75 -18.22
CA VAL A 14 12.04 3.56 -17.56
C VAL A 14 12.53 3.46 -16.11
N LYS A 15 13.82 3.73 -15.88
CA LYS A 15 14.41 3.71 -14.55
C LYS A 15 13.80 4.77 -13.62
N ALA A 16 13.55 5.97 -14.12
CA ALA A 16 12.93 7.05 -13.35
C ALA A 16 11.46 6.71 -13.00
N LEU A 17 10.72 6.10 -13.94
CA LEU A 17 9.37 5.62 -13.71
C LEU A 17 9.33 4.56 -12.59
N ILE A 18 10.15 3.51 -12.70
CA ILE A 18 10.21 2.45 -11.68
C ILE A 18 10.58 3.02 -10.32
N SER A 19 11.60 3.90 -10.27
CA SER A 19 12.00 4.55 -9.01
C SER A 19 10.88 5.38 -8.39
N SER A 20 10.14 6.14 -9.20
CA SER A 20 8.98 6.91 -8.75
C SER A 20 7.90 6.00 -8.16
N MET A 21 7.56 4.91 -8.84
CA MET A 21 6.56 3.94 -8.40
C MET A 21 6.96 3.26 -7.09
N GLN A 22 8.24 2.91 -6.93
CA GLN A 22 8.73 2.19 -5.75
C GLN A 22 8.90 3.07 -4.50
N HIS A 23 9.25 4.35 -4.68
CA HIS A 23 9.66 5.21 -3.55
C HIS A 23 8.69 6.34 -3.24
N HIS A 24 7.97 6.85 -4.25
CA HIS A 24 7.16 8.05 -4.09
C HIS A 24 5.66 7.82 -4.25
N HIS A 25 5.25 6.66 -4.78
CA HIS A 25 3.84 6.42 -5.07
C HIS A 25 3.06 6.01 -3.81
N PRO A 26 1.87 6.60 -3.55
CA PRO A 26 1.04 6.27 -2.37
C PRO A 26 0.63 4.80 -2.29
N TYR A 27 0.40 4.14 -3.43
CA TYR A 27 0.04 2.73 -3.48
C TYR A 27 1.15 1.83 -2.90
N THR A 28 2.41 2.08 -3.27
CA THR A 28 3.56 1.33 -2.70
C THR A 28 3.73 1.61 -1.21
N ARG A 29 3.44 2.84 -0.77
CA ARG A 29 3.42 3.17 0.66
C ARG A 29 2.33 2.37 1.37
N ALA A 30 1.10 2.29 0.83
CA ALA A 30 0.01 1.51 1.40
C ALA A 30 0.35 0.02 1.53
N ILE A 31 1.03 -0.57 0.54
CA ILE A 31 1.52 -1.96 0.61
C ILE A 31 2.51 -2.12 1.78
N LYS A 32 3.45 -1.19 1.97
CA LYS A 32 4.41 -1.23 3.08
C LYS A 32 3.74 -1.11 4.44
N GLU A 33 2.77 -0.21 4.58
CA GLU A 33 2.00 -0.05 5.83
C GLU A 33 1.18 -1.32 6.15
N GLY A 34 0.65 -2.00 5.15
CA GLY A 34 0.00 -3.31 5.34
C GLY A 34 0.94 -4.37 5.92
N SER A 35 2.22 -4.37 5.52
CA SER A 35 3.24 -5.25 6.10
C SER A 35 3.51 -4.91 7.58
N VAL A 36 3.56 -3.63 7.92
CA VAL A 36 3.70 -3.18 9.32
C VAL A 36 2.50 -3.63 10.15
N GLN A 37 1.28 -3.49 9.60
CA GLN A 37 0.06 -3.94 10.26
C GLN A 37 0.06 -5.46 10.50
N ALA A 38 0.45 -6.25 9.51
CA ALA A 38 0.54 -7.70 9.66
C ALA A 38 1.58 -8.11 10.72
N GLY A 39 2.72 -7.40 10.79
CA GLY A 39 3.71 -7.55 11.85
C GLY A 39 3.15 -7.21 13.23
N ALA A 40 2.45 -6.09 13.36
CA ALA A 40 1.80 -5.71 14.61
C ALA A 40 0.73 -6.72 15.09
N ASN A 41 0.00 -7.33 14.16
CA ASN A 41 -0.94 -8.40 14.50
C ASN A 41 -0.23 -9.65 15.06
N LEU A 42 0.95 -9.97 14.54
CA LEU A 42 1.79 -11.04 15.09
C LEU A 42 2.27 -10.70 16.52
N ASP A 43 2.72 -9.46 16.76
CA ASP A 43 3.12 -8.99 18.08
C ASP A 43 1.93 -9.05 19.07
N ILE A 44 0.73 -8.66 18.63
CA ILE A 44 -0.50 -8.79 19.42
C ILE A 44 -0.78 -10.27 19.77
N ALA A 45 -0.62 -11.17 18.80
CA ALA A 45 -0.83 -12.59 19.06
C ALA A 45 0.19 -13.14 20.08
N GLN A 46 1.46 -12.73 19.99
CA GLN A 46 2.53 -13.09 20.93
C GLN A 46 2.27 -12.53 22.34
N SER A 47 1.64 -11.37 22.46
CA SER A 47 1.29 -10.78 23.75
C SER A 47 0.32 -11.64 24.59
N ALA A 48 -0.31 -12.67 23.99
CA ALA A 48 -1.07 -13.67 24.74
C ALA A 48 -0.22 -14.45 25.76
N PHE A 49 1.11 -14.41 25.64
CA PHE A 49 2.07 -15.01 26.57
C PHE A 49 2.73 -13.97 27.50
N ASP A 50 2.35 -12.70 27.43
CA ASP A 50 2.88 -11.69 28.34
C ASP A 50 2.40 -11.92 29.78
N PRO A 51 3.18 -11.50 30.78
CA PRO A 51 2.72 -11.50 32.16
C PRO A 51 1.55 -10.53 32.33
N PHE A 52 0.55 -10.95 33.05
CA PHE A 52 -0.58 -10.09 33.38
C PHE A 52 -0.88 -10.15 34.88
N VAL A 53 -1.48 -9.09 35.38
CA VAL A 53 -1.88 -8.95 36.79
C VAL A 53 -3.38 -9.05 36.88
N GLU A 54 -3.86 -9.95 37.70
CA GLU A 54 -5.25 -10.08 38.09
C GLU A 54 -5.42 -9.54 39.50
N GLN A 55 -6.42 -8.71 39.71
CA GLN A 55 -6.82 -8.26 41.03
C GLN A 55 -8.28 -8.59 41.26
N ASN A 56 -8.53 -9.36 42.30
CA ASN A 56 -9.86 -9.66 42.77
C ASN A 56 -10.03 -9.04 44.15
N SER A 57 -11.12 -8.28 44.33
CA SER A 57 -11.46 -7.73 45.63
C SER A 57 -12.96 -7.81 45.84
N PHE A 58 -13.35 -8.18 47.04
CA PHE A 58 -14.74 -8.10 47.44
C PHE A 58 -14.84 -7.62 48.87
N SER A 59 -15.96 -6.98 49.19
CA SER A 59 -16.27 -6.56 50.52
C SER A 59 -17.77 -6.83 50.80
N ARG A 60 -18.03 -7.53 51.90
CA ARG A 60 -19.39 -7.79 52.34
C ARG A 60 -19.78 -6.71 53.35
N VAL A 61 -20.65 -5.82 52.94
CA VAL A 61 -21.02 -4.63 53.70
C VAL A 61 -22.31 -4.78 54.52
N THR A 62 -23.09 -5.87 54.30
CA THR A 62 -24.34 -6.15 54.98
C THR A 62 -24.48 -7.64 55.28
N GLY A 63 -25.17 -8.01 56.37
CA GLY A 63 -25.39 -9.37 56.76
C GLY A 63 -24.73 -9.71 58.10
N TYR A 64 -24.72 -10.99 58.48
CA TYR A 64 -24.14 -11.47 59.71
C TYR A 64 -22.60 -11.48 59.70
N TYR A 65 -22.02 -11.75 58.51
CA TYR A 65 -20.58 -11.78 58.33
C TYR A 65 -20.11 -10.51 57.59
N HIS A 66 -19.02 -9.94 58.07
CA HIS A 66 -18.39 -8.73 57.50
C HIS A 66 -16.95 -9.05 57.12
N GLY A 67 -16.74 -9.46 55.87
CA GLY A 67 -15.43 -9.82 55.37
C GLY A 67 -15.03 -9.00 54.13
N THR A 68 -13.78 -8.57 54.10
CA THR A 68 -13.14 -7.93 52.93
C THR A 68 -11.94 -8.76 52.51
N SER A 69 -11.82 -9.03 51.23
CA SER A 69 -10.69 -9.74 50.63
C SER A 69 -10.09 -8.95 49.50
N LEU A 70 -8.76 -8.86 49.47
CA LEU A 70 -7.99 -8.34 48.34
C LEU A 70 -7.00 -9.42 47.95
N GLN A 71 -7.03 -9.84 46.68
CA GLN A 71 -6.16 -10.85 46.11
C GLN A 71 -5.51 -10.24 44.85
N GLN A 72 -4.21 -10.25 44.76
CA GLN A 72 -3.44 -9.85 43.60
C GLN A 72 -2.64 -11.04 43.10
N ARG A 73 -2.73 -11.34 41.81
CA ARG A 73 -2.07 -12.48 41.20
C ARG A 73 -1.37 -12.03 39.93
N VAL A 74 -0.09 -12.32 39.81
CA VAL A 74 0.70 -12.15 38.58
C VAL A 74 0.82 -13.51 37.93
N VAL A 75 0.42 -13.60 36.68
CA VAL A 75 0.45 -14.85 35.90
C VAL A 75 1.32 -14.66 34.67
N LYS A 76 2.27 -15.56 34.44
CA LYS A 76 3.09 -15.65 33.22
C LYS A 76 2.78 -16.97 32.53
N PRO A 77 2.06 -16.96 31.39
CA PRO A 77 1.91 -18.15 30.57
C PRO A 77 3.24 -18.58 29.97
N ILE A 78 3.45 -19.90 29.83
CA ILE A 78 4.64 -20.50 29.22
C ILE A 78 4.29 -20.88 27.78
N GLU A 79 5.11 -20.43 26.82
CA GLU A 79 4.83 -20.60 25.40
C GLU A 79 4.88 -22.08 24.96
N ASP A 80 5.89 -22.82 25.42
CA ASP A 80 6.14 -24.22 24.98
C ASP A 80 5.15 -25.25 25.54
N TYR A 81 4.49 -24.91 26.63
CA TYR A 81 3.59 -25.85 27.34
C TYR A 81 2.30 -25.11 27.71
N ASN A 82 1.17 -25.77 27.71
CA ASN A 82 -0.06 -25.19 28.26
C ASN A 82 0.04 -25.06 29.78
N ALA A 83 1.05 -24.32 30.21
CA ALA A 83 1.42 -24.09 31.60
C ALA A 83 1.47 -22.58 31.87
N SER A 84 1.39 -22.23 33.13
CA SER A 84 1.63 -20.87 33.64
C SER A 84 2.30 -20.91 35.00
N VAL A 85 3.23 -19.99 35.20
CA VAL A 85 3.77 -19.67 36.53
C VAL A 85 2.95 -18.54 37.13
N PHE A 86 2.61 -18.62 38.38
CA PHE A 86 1.92 -17.54 39.06
C PHE A 86 2.53 -17.26 40.41
N THR A 87 2.42 -16.02 40.83
CA THR A 87 2.62 -15.59 42.22
C THR A 87 1.36 -14.82 42.65
N GLU A 88 0.95 -15.02 43.87
CA GLU A 88 -0.28 -14.49 44.42
C GLU A 88 -0.04 -13.95 45.82
N TYR A 89 -0.63 -12.80 46.11
CA TYR A 89 -0.72 -12.27 47.46
C TYR A 89 -2.19 -11.99 47.78
N ARG A 90 -2.63 -12.48 48.95
CA ARG A 90 -3.98 -12.32 49.46
C ARG A 90 -3.95 -11.76 50.88
N ILE A 91 -4.77 -10.78 51.11
CA ILE A 91 -4.99 -10.26 52.45
C ILE A 91 -6.51 -10.13 52.71
N THR A 92 -6.92 -10.57 53.88
CA THR A 92 -8.35 -10.51 54.28
C THR A 92 -8.50 -9.87 55.64
N ASN A 93 -9.65 -9.28 55.86
CA ASN A 93 -10.00 -8.70 57.14
C ASN A 93 -11.51 -8.89 57.40
N GLY A 94 -11.87 -9.18 58.64
CA GLY A 94 -13.25 -9.38 59.08
C GLY A 94 -13.59 -10.87 59.27
N ASP A 95 -14.88 -11.12 59.40
CA ASP A 95 -15.39 -12.47 59.73
C ASP A 95 -15.94 -13.13 58.44
N PHE A 96 -15.54 -14.35 58.22
CA PHE A 96 -15.97 -15.17 57.08
C PHE A 96 -16.79 -16.37 57.58
N PRO A 97 -17.83 -16.80 56.85
CA PRO A 97 -18.56 -18.00 57.18
C PRO A 97 -17.64 -19.24 57.06
N VAL A 98 -17.96 -20.29 57.81
CA VAL A 98 -17.15 -21.55 57.88
C VAL A 98 -16.87 -22.15 56.49
N TYR A 99 -17.78 -22.03 55.55
CA TYR A 99 -17.63 -22.53 54.19
C TYR A 99 -16.78 -21.59 53.27
N GLU A 100 -16.36 -20.43 53.81
CA GLU A 100 -15.48 -19.47 53.15
C GLU A 100 -14.16 -19.26 53.93
N GLN A 101 -13.84 -20.12 54.93
CA GLN A 101 -12.62 -20.00 55.74
C GLN A 101 -11.35 -20.08 54.90
N GLU A 102 -11.41 -20.65 53.68
CA GLU A 102 -10.30 -20.64 52.75
C GLU A 102 -9.85 -19.22 52.33
N TYR A 103 -10.70 -18.20 52.52
CA TYR A 103 -10.31 -16.82 52.29
C TYR A 103 -9.65 -16.14 53.49
N GLU A 104 -9.74 -16.70 54.70
CA GLU A 104 -9.13 -16.12 55.89
C GLU A 104 -7.60 -16.16 55.80
N THR A 105 -6.97 -15.02 56.10
CA THR A 105 -5.50 -14.92 56.20
C THR A 105 -5.11 -14.41 57.58
N LEU A 106 -3.88 -14.65 57.97
CA LEU A 106 -3.29 -13.98 59.11
C LEU A 106 -3.12 -12.47 58.80
N SER A 107 -2.82 -11.68 59.83
CA SER A 107 -2.71 -10.21 59.74
C SER A 107 -1.68 -9.75 58.71
N ALA A 108 -0.69 -10.55 58.39
CA ALA A 108 0.33 -10.28 57.34
C ALA A 108 -0.10 -10.72 55.93
N GLY A 109 -1.30 -11.32 55.77
CA GLY A 109 -1.73 -11.89 54.50
C GLY A 109 -1.06 -13.25 54.20
N GLU A 110 -1.25 -13.73 52.99
CA GLU A 110 -0.74 -14.98 52.49
C GLU A 110 -0.07 -14.73 51.11
N ALA A 111 1.15 -15.24 50.94
CA ALA A 111 1.84 -15.25 49.67
C ALA A 111 1.99 -16.68 49.17
N SER A 112 1.65 -16.90 47.89
CA SER A 112 1.82 -18.19 47.24
C SER A 112 2.52 -18.05 45.88
N ILE A 113 3.23 -19.10 45.49
CA ILE A 113 3.84 -19.27 44.19
C ILE A 113 3.53 -20.67 43.68
N GLY A 114 3.21 -20.79 42.40
CA GLY A 114 2.88 -22.07 41.82
C GLY A 114 3.01 -22.16 40.34
N ILE A 115 2.89 -23.37 39.82
CA ILE A 115 2.86 -23.69 38.41
C ILE A 115 1.55 -24.43 38.16
N ALA A 116 0.77 -23.95 37.21
CA ALA A 116 -0.41 -24.63 36.72
C ALA A 116 -0.13 -25.15 35.31
N PHE A 117 -0.51 -26.40 35.05
CA PHE A 117 -0.34 -27.03 33.73
C PHE A 117 -1.49 -27.98 33.43
N SER A 118 -1.81 -28.11 32.14
CA SER A 118 -2.86 -29.01 31.67
C SER A 118 -2.26 -30.38 31.33
N LEU A 119 -2.79 -31.45 31.94
CA LEU A 119 -2.32 -32.81 31.69
C LEU A 119 -2.80 -33.37 30.35
N LEU A 120 -4.01 -33.05 29.94
CA LEU A 120 -4.67 -33.65 28.75
C LEU A 120 -5.10 -32.59 27.72
N LYS A 121 -5.98 -31.69 28.10
CA LYS A 121 -6.55 -30.70 27.19
C LYS A 121 -5.57 -29.56 26.89
N GLY A 122 -5.26 -29.34 25.61
CA GLY A 122 -4.39 -28.23 25.20
C GLY A 122 -2.90 -28.47 25.45
N ARG A 123 -2.48 -29.71 25.70
CA ARG A 123 -1.06 -30.04 25.95
C ARG A 123 -0.21 -29.76 24.71
N ASP A 124 -0.63 -30.27 23.55
CA ASP A 124 0.16 -30.20 22.33
C ASP A 124 -0.09 -28.89 21.58
N THR A 125 -1.34 -28.40 21.60
CA THR A 125 -1.69 -27.06 21.06
C THR A 125 -2.89 -26.48 21.82
N ASP A 126 -2.93 -25.18 21.96
CA ASP A 126 -4.02 -24.42 22.56
C ASP A 126 -4.35 -23.16 21.74
N LYS A 127 -5.38 -22.41 22.15
CA LYS A 127 -5.83 -21.20 21.44
C LYS A 127 -4.73 -20.15 21.31
N ARG A 128 -3.84 -19.99 22.32
CA ARG A 128 -2.77 -19.00 22.30
C ARG A 128 -1.70 -19.36 21.25
N ARG A 129 -1.18 -20.59 21.31
CA ARG A 129 -0.18 -21.10 20.36
C ARG A 129 -0.73 -21.13 18.92
N MET A 130 -1.97 -21.59 18.75
CA MET A 130 -2.63 -21.56 17.44
C MET A 130 -2.82 -20.12 16.94
N GLY A 131 -3.14 -19.18 17.84
CA GLY A 131 -3.27 -17.76 17.49
C GLY A 131 -1.95 -17.17 17.00
N VAL A 132 -0.84 -17.45 17.66
CA VAL A 132 0.50 -17.01 17.23
C VAL A 132 0.90 -17.64 15.91
N GLU A 133 0.69 -18.95 15.76
CA GLU A 133 1.04 -19.63 14.50
C GLU A 133 0.22 -19.12 13.32
N ASN A 134 -1.08 -18.91 13.49
CA ASN A 134 -1.93 -18.31 12.46
C ASN A 134 -1.45 -16.90 12.11
N ALA A 135 -1.19 -16.06 13.10
CA ALA A 135 -0.69 -14.70 12.86
C ALA A 135 0.68 -14.68 12.16
N ARG A 136 1.54 -15.68 12.44
CA ARG A 136 2.82 -15.85 11.74
C ARG A 136 2.62 -16.25 10.28
N LEU A 137 1.72 -17.19 10.01
CA LEU A 137 1.38 -17.60 8.65
C LEU A 137 0.72 -16.45 7.87
N ASP A 138 -0.16 -15.68 8.50
CA ASP A 138 -0.79 -14.50 7.91
C ASP A 138 0.25 -13.43 7.57
N PHE A 139 1.24 -13.22 8.43
CA PHE A 139 2.35 -12.29 8.14
C PHE A 139 3.18 -12.75 6.94
N GLN A 140 3.49 -14.05 6.84
CA GLN A 140 4.21 -14.61 5.69
C GLN A 140 3.38 -14.52 4.40
N ALA A 141 2.09 -14.82 4.48
CA ALA A 141 1.17 -14.70 3.35
C ALA A 141 1.09 -13.24 2.85
N TRP A 142 0.99 -12.28 3.78
CA TRP A 142 1.03 -10.86 3.42
C TRP A 142 2.32 -10.44 2.73
N GLN A 143 3.47 -10.95 3.17
CA GLN A 143 4.75 -10.64 2.50
C GLN A 143 4.76 -11.14 1.05
N ALA A 144 4.22 -12.33 0.78
CA ALA A 144 4.10 -12.86 -0.58
C ALA A 144 3.13 -12.02 -1.42
N GLU A 145 1.96 -11.68 -0.87
CA GLU A 145 0.95 -10.84 -1.52
C GLU A 145 1.48 -9.43 -1.80
N ALA A 146 2.21 -8.82 -0.87
CA ALA A 146 2.81 -7.50 -1.07
C ALA A 146 3.79 -7.48 -2.26
N ASN A 147 4.58 -8.54 -2.43
CA ASN A 147 5.46 -8.69 -3.59
C ASN A 147 4.68 -8.83 -4.89
N GLU A 148 3.61 -9.60 -4.90
CA GLU A 148 2.73 -9.75 -6.07
C GLU A 148 2.07 -8.42 -6.45
N LEU A 149 1.49 -7.71 -5.47
CA LEU A 149 0.88 -6.40 -5.68
C LEU A 149 1.87 -5.38 -6.25
N LEU A 150 3.09 -5.35 -5.71
CA LEU A 150 4.15 -4.46 -6.20
C LEU A 150 4.57 -4.81 -7.62
N ASN A 151 4.78 -6.09 -7.93
CA ASN A 151 5.14 -6.55 -9.27
C ASN A 151 4.04 -6.25 -10.28
N SER A 152 2.78 -6.53 -9.94
CA SER A 152 1.62 -6.22 -10.79
C SER A 152 1.48 -4.72 -11.05
N PHE A 153 1.72 -3.90 -10.02
CA PHE A 153 1.71 -2.44 -10.15
C PHE A 153 2.79 -1.94 -11.10
N ILE A 154 4.05 -2.41 -10.92
CA ILE A 154 5.18 -2.04 -11.80
C ILE A 154 4.92 -2.51 -13.24
N TYR A 155 4.44 -3.74 -13.43
CA TYR A 155 4.12 -4.28 -14.75
C TYR A 155 3.08 -3.40 -15.46
N LYS A 156 2.03 -2.99 -14.77
CA LYS A 156 0.99 -2.12 -15.33
C LYS A 156 1.55 -0.75 -15.73
N GLY A 157 2.36 -0.13 -14.87
CA GLY A 157 3.01 1.14 -15.18
C GLY A 157 3.96 1.06 -16.37
N LEU A 158 4.71 -0.03 -16.50
CA LEU A 158 5.58 -0.28 -17.66
C LEU A 158 4.78 -0.51 -18.94
N SER A 159 3.67 -1.23 -18.87
CA SER A 159 2.77 -1.44 -20.02
C SER A 159 2.19 -0.12 -20.51
N ASP A 160 1.71 0.74 -19.60
CA ASP A 160 1.19 2.06 -19.96
C ASP A 160 2.28 2.98 -20.51
N TYR A 161 3.52 2.86 -20.01
CA TYR A 161 4.68 3.56 -20.56
C TYR A 161 4.97 3.16 -22.00
N LEU A 162 4.97 1.88 -22.32
CA LEU A 162 5.22 1.38 -23.67
C LEU A 162 4.14 1.84 -24.65
N ILE A 163 2.87 1.84 -24.24
CA ILE A 163 1.75 2.34 -25.05
C ILE A 163 1.89 3.83 -25.33
N TRP A 164 2.26 4.62 -24.31
CA TRP A 164 2.53 6.04 -24.50
C TRP A 164 3.74 6.27 -25.42
N TYR A 165 4.84 5.55 -25.21
CA TYR A 165 6.06 5.67 -25.98
C TYR A 165 5.82 5.36 -27.47
N GLU A 166 5.12 4.25 -27.75
CA GLU A 166 4.71 3.90 -29.12
C GLU A 166 3.87 5.01 -29.77
N SER A 167 2.87 5.53 -29.06
CA SER A 167 2.03 6.60 -29.57
C SER A 167 2.82 7.88 -29.85
N ALA A 168 3.82 8.20 -29.03
CA ALA A 168 4.69 9.34 -29.22
C ALA A 168 5.58 9.20 -30.47
N LEU A 169 6.13 7.99 -30.70
CA LEU A 169 6.87 7.67 -31.93
C LEU A 169 6.00 7.79 -33.19
N GLN A 170 4.73 7.31 -33.12
CA GLN A 170 3.79 7.43 -34.23
C GLN A 170 3.51 8.90 -34.58
N VAL A 171 3.29 9.75 -33.56
CA VAL A 171 3.11 11.20 -33.79
C VAL A 171 4.35 11.81 -34.44
N GLN A 172 5.55 11.52 -33.92
CA GLN A 172 6.80 12.06 -34.45
C GLN A 172 7.02 11.66 -35.93
N ALA A 173 6.77 10.40 -36.28
CA ALA A 173 6.89 9.92 -37.65
C ALA A 173 5.91 10.61 -38.60
N LEU A 174 4.65 10.79 -38.17
CA LEU A 174 3.62 11.44 -39.00
C LEU A 174 3.80 12.94 -39.08
N GLU A 175 4.33 13.61 -38.07
CA GLU A 175 4.71 15.02 -38.16
C GLU A 175 5.84 15.24 -39.18
N SER A 176 6.84 14.36 -39.19
CA SER A 176 7.90 14.41 -40.21
C SER A 176 7.37 14.19 -41.63
N LEU A 177 6.43 13.24 -41.80
CA LEU A 177 5.75 13.01 -43.07
C LEU A 177 4.94 14.24 -43.50
N LEU A 178 4.16 14.84 -42.58
CA LEU A 178 3.35 16.01 -42.83
C LEU A 178 4.22 17.21 -43.28
N ALA A 179 5.39 17.40 -42.68
CA ALA A 179 6.33 18.43 -43.09
C ALA A 179 6.77 18.24 -44.57
N THR A 180 7.14 17.03 -44.95
CA THR A 180 7.52 16.68 -46.33
C THR A 180 6.35 16.90 -47.32
N VAL A 181 5.14 16.51 -46.94
CA VAL A 181 3.92 16.69 -47.76
C VAL A 181 3.60 18.17 -47.90
N SER A 182 3.79 18.99 -46.87
CA SER A 182 3.59 20.45 -46.93
C SER A 182 4.60 21.15 -47.85
N GLU A 183 5.86 20.71 -47.88
CA GLU A 183 6.86 21.20 -48.83
C GLU A 183 6.43 20.89 -50.25
N ARG A 184 5.93 19.66 -50.52
CA ARG A 184 5.40 19.29 -51.82
C ARG A 184 4.20 20.09 -52.26
N GLU A 185 3.29 20.49 -51.34
CA GLU A 185 2.18 21.39 -51.63
C GLU A 185 2.68 22.72 -52.18
N ASN A 186 3.71 23.31 -51.56
CA ASN A 186 4.31 24.57 -52.04
C ASN A 186 4.88 24.45 -53.46
N ALA A 187 5.52 23.32 -53.76
CA ALA A 187 6.04 23.05 -55.11
C ALA A 187 4.91 22.93 -56.15
N ILE A 188 3.80 22.24 -55.82
CA ILE A 188 2.65 22.11 -56.69
C ILE A 188 1.96 23.50 -56.88
N ALA A 189 1.82 24.28 -55.82
CA ALA A 189 1.25 25.64 -55.91
C ALA A 189 2.07 26.55 -56.84
N THR A 190 3.39 26.43 -56.83
CA THR A 190 4.28 27.16 -57.70
C THR A 190 4.08 26.77 -59.19
N ARG A 191 3.98 25.47 -59.48
CA ARG A 191 3.76 24.95 -60.84
C ARG A 191 2.36 25.37 -61.41
N VAL A 192 1.35 25.40 -60.54
CA VAL A 192 0.02 25.89 -60.95
C VAL A 192 0.10 27.37 -61.30
N LYS A 193 0.82 28.19 -60.50
CA LYS A 193 1.02 29.62 -60.84
C LYS A 193 1.77 29.84 -62.13
N GLN A 194 2.67 28.92 -62.54
CA GLN A 194 3.41 28.95 -63.79
C GLN A 194 2.61 28.43 -64.99
N GLY A 195 1.40 27.88 -64.73
CA GLY A 195 0.56 27.34 -65.81
C GLY A 195 0.87 25.87 -66.19
N ASP A 196 1.82 25.22 -65.48
CA ASP A 196 2.25 23.84 -65.74
C ASP A 196 1.25 22.78 -65.23
N LEU A 197 0.40 23.15 -64.26
CA LEU A 197 -0.60 22.27 -63.65
C LEU A 197 -1.95 22.96 -63.58
N ALA A 198 -3.02 22.18 -63.71
CA ALA A 198 -4.38 22.68 -63.52
C ALA A 198 -4.68 23.00 -62.03
N GLN A 199 -5.50 24.01 -61.77
CA GLN A 199 -5.90 24.42 -60.43
C GLN A 199 -6.52 23.28 -59.59
N ILE A 200 -7.23 22.35 -60.28
CA ILE A 200 -7.85 21.21 -59.61
C ILE A 200 -6.81 20.31 -58.88
N ALA A 201 -5.62 20.13 -59.48
CA ALA A 201 -4.55 19.32 -58.87
C ALA A 201 -4.07 19.89 -57.52
N LEU A 202 -4.00 21.23 -57.40
CA LEU A 202 -3.67 21.88 -56.13
C LEU A 202 -4.79 21.68 -55.10
N THR A 203 -6.05 21.75 -55.52
CA THR A 203 -7.22 21.59 -54.63
C THR A 203 -7.29 20.17 -54.07
N GLU A 204 -7.09 19.16 -54.92
CA GLU A 204 -7.03 17.75 -54.52
C GLU A 204 -5.86 17.46 -53.55
N PHE A 205 -4.69 18.03 -53.86
CA PHE A 205 -3.53 17.87 -53.01
C PHE A 205 -3.73 18.50 -51.62
N ARG A 206 -4.33 19.71 -51.56
CA ARG A 206 -4.71 20.39 -50.32
C ARG A 206 -5.71 19.57 -49.48
N ALA A 207 -6.68 18.95 -50.13
CA ALA A 207 -7.60 18.04 -49.43
C ALA A 207 -6.88 16.89 -48.77
N ASN A 208 -5.87 16.30 -49.45
CA ASN A 208 -5.02 15.26 -48.88
C ASN A 208 -4.18 15.78 -47.70
N VAL A 209 -3.53 16.97 -47.84
CA VAL A 209 -2.77 17.58 -46.71
C VAL A 209 -3.66 17.79 -45.50
N LEU A 210 -4.88 18.27 -45.70
CA LEU A 210 -5.83 18.49 -44.61
C LEU A 210 -6.20 17.16 -43.93
N GLN A 211 -6.43 16.08 -44.67
CA GLN A 211 -6.70 14.77 -44.10
C GLN A 211 -5.51 14.28 -43.26
N GLN A 212 -4.28 14.45 -43.74
CA GLN A 212 -3.08 14.08 -42.97
C GLN A 212 -2.94 14.92 -41.70
N THR A 213 -3.22 16.24 -41.79
CA THR A 213 -3.21 17.14 -40.63
C THR A 213 -4.20 16.67 -39.56
N LEU A 214 -5.43 16.36 -39.97
CA LEU A 214 -6.46 15.83 -39.05
C LEU A 214 -6.04 14.51 -38.39
N LEU A 215 -5.38 13.63 -39.12
CA LEU A 215 -4.85 12.39 -38.60
C LEU A 215 -3.79 12.65 -37.52
N VAL A 216 -2.83 13.55 -37.79
CA VAL A 216 -1.80 13.95 -36.83
C VAL A 216 -2.42 14.50 -35.55
N GLU A 217 -3.37 15.41 -35.67
CA GLU A 217 -4.04 16.00 -34.49
C GLU A 217 -4.82 14.95 -33.68
N LYS A 218 -5.49 14.01 -34.33
CA LYS A 218 -6.15 12.89 -33.67
C LYS A 218 -5.17 12.01 -32.89
N LEU A 219 -4.00 11.73 -33.46
CA LEU A 219 -2.96 10.94 -32.79
C LEU A 219 -2.29 11.70 -31.64
N LYS A 220 -2.11 13.02 -31.77
CA LYS A 220 -1.67 13.87 -30.63
C LYS A 220 -2.66 13.79 -29.46
N GLN A 221 -3.94 13.90 -29.72
CA GLN A 221 -4.96 13.75 -28.67
C GLN A 221 -4.88 12.37 -27.98
N LYS A 222 -4.68 11.31 -28.77
CA LYS A 222 -4.53 9.95 -28.26
C LYS A 222 -3.28 9.80 -27.40
N ARG A 223 -2.12 10.30 -27.88
CA ARG A 223 -0.87 10.37 -27.12
C ARG A 223 -1.05 11.11 -25.79
N ASP A 224 -1.70 12.26 -25.81
CA ASP A 224 -1.92 13.08 -24.61
C ASP A 224 -2.83 12.37 -23.61
N GLY A 225 -3.80 11.59 -24.09
CA GLY A 225 -4.60 10.69 -23.25
C GLY A 225 -3.75 9.62 -22.54
N TYR A 226 -2.82 8.97 -23.27
CA TYR A 226 -1.89 8.01 -22.69
C TYR A 226 -0.89 8.66 -21.74
N ALA A 227 -0.41 9.87 -22.07
CA ALA A 227 0.46 10.65 -21.18
C ALA A 227 -0.23 10.96 -19.85
N HIS A 228 -1.51 11.31 -19.91
CA HIS A 228 -2.32 11.56 -18.72
C HIS A 228 -2.46 10.29 -17.85
N ALA A 229 -2.75 9.14 -18.47
CA ALA A 229 -2.80 7.86 -17.77
C ALA A 229 -1.45 7.51 -17.12
N LEU A 230 -0.35 7.72 -17.84
CA LEU A 230 1.01 7.47 -17.33
C LEU A 230 1.39 8.40 -16.18
N SER A 231 0.86 9.65 -16.15
CA SER A 231 1.08 10.60 -15.06
C SER A 231 0.59 10.08 -13.70
N TYR A 232 -0.31 9.09 -13.69
CA TYR A 232 -0.73 8.42 -12.44
C TYR A 232 0.44 7.78 -11.70
N TYR A 233 1.39 7.19 -12.43
CA TYR A 233 2.52 6.45 -11.84
C TYR A 233 3.70 7.34 -11.47
N LEU A 234 3.77 8.56 -12.03
CA LEU A 234 4.88 9.47 -11.80
C LEU A 234 4.58 10.43 -10.65
N ARG A 235 5.45 10.40 -9.65
CA ARG A 235 5.39 11.27 -8.48
C ARG A 235 6.73 11.93 -8.25
N ASP A 236 6.70 13.17 -7.78
CA ASP A 236 7.87 13.84 -7.27
C ASP A 236 8.24 13.32 -5.86
N SER A 237 9.32 13.82 -5.28
CA SER A 237 9.76 13.46 -3.93
C SER A 237 8.74 13.82 -2.84
N ASN A 238 7.79 14.70 -3.12
CA ASN A 238 6.72 15.11 -2.23
C ASN A 238 5.42 14.31 -2.45
N GLY A 239 5.41 13.39 -3.43
CA GLY A 239 4.25 12.59 -3.78
C GLY A 239 3.25 13.27 -4.73
N ASN A 240 3.55 14.46 -5.26
CA ASN A 240 2.68 15.14 -6.21
C ASN A 240 2.78 14.51 -7.61
N ILE A 241 1.69 14.60 -8.37
CA ILE A 241 1.64 14.08 -9.73
C ILE A 241 2.53 14.91 -10.65
N ILE A 242 3.36 14.23 -11.45
CA ILE A 242 4.12 14.84 -12.54
C ILE A 242 3.30 14.67 -13.82
N ASP A 243 2.82 15.78 -14.36
CA ASP A 243 1.99 15.79 -15.57
C ASP A 243 2.85 15.65 -16.83
N LEU A 244 2.57 14.61 -17.63
CA LEU A 244 3.30 14.28 -18.86
C LEU A 244 2.59 14.70 -20.15
N ARG A 245 1.47 15.41 -20.10
CA ARG A 245 0.66 15.75 -21.29
C ARG A 245 1.42 16.50 -22.38
N HIS A 246 2.55 17.10 -22.04
CA HIS A 246 3.41 17.83 -22.99
C HIS A 246 4.84 17.30 -23.02
N ALA A 247 5.04 16.07 -22.53
CA ALA A 247 6.34 15.43 -22.58
C ALA A 247 6.70 15.10 -24.04
N THR A 248 7.91 15.48 -24.43
CA THR A 248 8.47 15.16 -25.75
C THR A 248 9.53 14.08 -25.60
N LEU A 249 9.59 13.17 -26.57
CA LEU A 249 10.69 12.23 -26.66
C LEU A 249 11.99 13.01 -26.91
N ALA A 250 13.04 12.67 -26.18
CA ALA A 250 14.36 13.17 -26.49
C ALA A 250 14.78 12.62 -27.87
N PRO A 251 15.51 13.40 -28.71
CA PRO A 251 15.79 13.00 -30.08
C PRO A 251 16.74 11.81 -30.24
N ASN A 252 17.19 11.13 -29.17
CA ASN A 252 18.12 10.00 -29.24
C ASN A 252 18.07 9.13 -27.97
N ASP A 253 16.96 8.44 -27.73
CA ASP A 253 16.97 7.28 -26.80
C ASP A 253 16.44 6.03 -27.48
#